data_d6e35d47997162ed7a4f9814d1326395
#
_entry.id   d6e35d47997162ed7a4f9814d1326395
#
_cell.length_a   1.000
_cell.length_b   1.000
_cell.length_c   1.000
_cell.angle_alpha   90.00
_cell.angle_beta   90.00
_cell.angle_gamma   90.00
#
_symmetry.space_group_name_H-M   'P 1'
#
loop_
_entity.id
_entity.type
_entity.pdbx_description
1 polymer ?
#
loop_
_entity_poly.entity_id
_entity_poly.type
_entity_poly.pdbx_seq_one_letter_code
_entity_poly.pdbx_strand_id
1 'polypeptide(L)'
;MTQRELGVDVPSFAEALKRGLRQDPDVMLVGEMRDLETMEAAITAAETGHLVFATLHTTGSARTVDRIIDAFPTNQQEQIRTQLGSSILAVISQVLLVRAVGKGRIAAFEIMVTTPSIQNLIREAKTYRITSDIQTGAKYGMKTLDASLLQLYKKGMITYGDLLTKAQDPDTVIAKLKLESA
;
A
#
# COMPACT_ATOMS: atom_id res chain seq x y z
N MET A 1 23.04 -3.52 10.41
CA MET A 1 21.81 -2.68 10.32
C MET A 1 22.00 -1.49 11.24
N THR A 2 21.81 -0.26 10.75
CA THR A 2 21.90 0.97 11.56
C THR A 2 20.48 1.52 11.74
N GLN A 3 20.08 1.79 12.97
CA GLN A 3 18.82 2.41 13.31
C GLN A 3 19.06 3.85 13.78
N ARG A 4 18.19 4.78 13.40
CA ARG A 4 18.22 6.18 13.81
C ARG A 4 16.84 6.61 14.29
N GLU A 5 16.82 7.27 15.42
CA GLU A 5 15.58 7.74 16.06
C GLU A 5 15.38 9.22 15.76
N LEU A 6 14.16 9.57 15.32
CA LEU A 6 13.76 10.95 15.07
C LEU A 6 13.79 11.77 16.37
N GLY A 7 14.44 12.92 16.32
CA GLY A 7 14.59 13.82 17.48
C GLY A 7 15.73 13.44 18.43
N VAL A 8 16.37 12.28 18.26
CA VAL A 8 17.54 11.84 19.03
C VAL A 8 18.78 11.81 18.11
N ASP A 9 18.74 10.97 17.07
CA ASP A 9 19.87 10.77 16.16
C ASP A 9 19.79 11.65 14.91
N VAL A 10 18.57 12.02 14.50
CA VAL A 10 18.31 12.82 13.29
C VAL A 10 17.17 13.82 13.52
N PRO A 11 17.24 15.01 12.91
CA PRO A 11 16.21 16.03 13.06
C PRO A 11 14.94 15.74 12.24
N SER A 12 15.04 14.99 11.13
CA SER A 12 13.91 14.62 10.27
C SER A 12 14.17 13.33 9.51
N PHE A 13 13.11 12.65 9.05
CA PHE A 13 13.24 11.48 8.19
C PHE A 13 13.87 11.83 6.83
N ALA A 14 13.53 13.00 6.27
CA ALA A 14 14.11 13.46 5.01
C ALA A 14 15.63 13.63 5.13
N GLU A 15 16.11 14.25 6.20
CA GLU A 15 17.56 14.42 6.44
C GLU A 15 18.25 13.07 6.69
N ALA A 16 17.59 12.15 7.41
CA ALA A 16 18.08 10.80 7.62
C ALA A 16 18.27 10.04 6.30
N LEU A 17 17.31 10.13 5.39
CA LEU A 17 17.39 9.54 4.06
C LEU A 17 18.51 10.16 3.22
N LYS A 18 18.55 11.50 3.10
CA LYS A 18 19.58 12.22 2.34
C LYS A 18 21.02 11.87 2.78
N ARG A 19 21.24 11.78 4.10
CA ARG A 19 22.56 11.37 4.65
C ARG A 19 22.78 9.87 4.52
N GLY A 20 21.71 9.08 4.64
CA GLY A 20 21.74 7.62 4.48
C GLY A 20 22.26 7.19 3.12
N LEU A 21 21.86 7.86 2.04
CA LEU A 21 22.32 7.59 0.67
C LEU A 21 23.85 7.62 0.50
N ARG A 22 24.56 8.39 1.35
CA ARG A 22 26.02 8.45 1.33
C ARG A 22 26.72 7.30 2.07
N GLN A 23 25.96 6.38 2.65
CA GLN A 23 26.47 5.23 3.40
C GLN A 23 26.33 3.92 2.62
N ASP A 24 26.02 4.03 1.32
CA ASP A 24 25.86 2.90 0.40
C ASP A 24 24.92 1.79 0.93
N PRO A 25 23.67 2.12 1.32
CA PRO A 25 22.74 1.14 1.82
C PRO A 25 22.02 0.45 0.67
N ASP A 26 21.93 -0.87 0.66
CA ASP A 26 21.08 -1.61 -0.28
C ASP A 26 19.60 -1.43 0.03
N VAL A 27 19.26 -1.35 1.33
CA VAL A 27 17.87 -1.33 1.83
C VAL A 27 17.68 -0.23 2.86
N MET A 28 16.61 0.54 2.70
CA MET A 28 16.18 1.56 3.66
C MET A 28 14.77 1.27 4.17
N LEU A 29 14.54 1.46 5.48
CA LEU A 29 13.21 1.45 6.08
C LEU A 29 12.89 2.83 6.65
N VAL A 30 11.85 3.45 6.12
CA VAL A 30 11.28 4.72 6.63
C VAL A 30 10.09 4.36 7.51
N GLY A 31 10.15 4.73 8.79
CA GLY A 31 9.11 4.40 9.77
C GLY A 31 7.73 4.85 9.30
N GLU A 32 7.63 6.09 8.82
CA GLU A 32 6.41 6.61 8.19
C GLU A 32 6.71 7.81 7.27
N MET A 33 5.88 7.97 6.24
CA MET A 33 5.91 9.12 5.33
C MET A 33 4.69 10.02 5.59
N ARG A 34 4.89 11.10 6.35
CA ARG A 34 3.81 12.04 6.69
C ARG A 34 3.89 13.35 5.91
N ASP A 35 5.07 13.75 5.53
CA ASP A 35 5.38 15.05 4.93
C ASP A 35 5.96 14.89 3.53
N LEU A 36 5.86 15.98 2.76
CA LEU A 36 6.32 16.08 1.39
C LEU A 36 7.81 15.76 1.26
N GLU A 37 8.64 16.32 2.13
CA GLU A 37 10.10 16.19 2.04
C GLU A 37 10.54 14.74 2.25
N THR A 38 9.90 14.02 3.16
CA THR A 38 10.15 12.60 3.39
C THR A 38 9.73 11.75 2.19
N MET A 39 8.56 12.05 1.58
CA MET A 39 8.10 11.35 0.38
C MET A 39 9.02 11.59 -0.81
N GLU A 40 9.44 12.83 -1.05
CA GLU A 40 10.40 13.20 -2.11
C GLU A 40 11.74 12.47 -1.94
N ALA A 41 12.28 12.47 -0.72
CA ALA A 41 13.53 11.79 -0.42
C ALA A 41 13.42 10.26 -0.61
N ALA A 42 12.29 9.65 -0.24
CA ALA A 42 12.06 8.22 -0.41
C ALA A 42 11.93 7.83 -1.90
N ILE A 43 11.19 8.62 -2.70
CA ILE A 43 11.08 8.41 -4.15
C ILE A 43 12.46 8.55 -4.81
N THR A 44 13.21 9.59 -4.47
CA THR A 44 14.57 9.81 -5.00
C THR A 44 15.50 8.66 -4.66
N ALA A 45 15.45 8.14 -3.42
CA ALA A 45 16.24 6.98 -3.01
C ALA A 45 15.88 5.74 -3.84
N ALA A 46 14.58 5.49 -4.07
CA ALA A 46 14.12 4.37 -4.88
C ALA A 46 14.56 4.49 -6.36
N GLU A 47 14.48 5.69 -6.96
CA GLU A 47 14.93 5.95 -8.33
C GLU A 47 16.45 5.76 -8.51
N THR A 48 17.23 6.01 -7.45
CA THR A 48 18.69 5.83 -7.47
C THR A 48 19.13 4.39 -7.15
N GLY A 49 18.19 3.44 -7.12
CA GLY A 49 18.48 2.00 -7.07
C GLY A 49 18.40 1.36 -5.68
N HIS A 50 17.97 2.10 -4.66
CA HIS A 50 17.82 1.56 -3.31
C HIS A 50 16.46 0.90 -3.13
N LEU A 51 16.39 -0.22 -2.40
CA LEU A 51 15.13 -0.80 -1.97
C LEU A 51 14.59 -0.03 -0.75
N VAL A 52 13.51 0.71 -0.95
CA VAL A 52 12.90 1.53 0.10
C VAL A 52 11.60 0.89 0.59
N PHE A 53 11.53 0.57 1.88
CA PHE A 53 10.30 0.25 2.58
C PHE A 53 9.80 1.49 3.32
N ALA A 54 8.52 1.80 3.18
CA ALA A 54 7.91 2.93 3.88
C ALA A 54 6.49 2.60 4.31
N THR A 55 6.00 3.26 5.36
CA THR A 55 4.61 3.11 5.80
C THR A 55 3.82 4.39 5.61
N LEU A 56 2.53 4.23 5.31
CA LEU A 56 1.53 5.29 5.25
C LEU A 56 0.27 4.85 6.00
N HIS A 57 -0.52 5.82 6.46
CA HIS A 57 -1.80 5.57 7.15
C HIS A 57 -2.97 5.60 6.15
N THR A 58 -2.93 4.72 5.14
CA THR A 58 -3.95 4.61 4.10
C THR A 58 -4.46 3.17 4.02
N THR A 59 -5.71 3.00 3.59
CA THR A 59 -6.30 1.69 3.32
C THR A 59 -6.57 1.57 1.82
N GLY A 60 -5.97 0.54 1.20
CA GLY A 60 -6.10 0.29 -0.24
C GLY A 60 -4.97 0.89 -1.07
N SER A 61 -4.57 0.15 -2.11
CA SER A 61 -3.39 0.45 -2.94
C SER A 61 -3.59 1.71 -3.79
N ALA A 62 -4.76 1.85 -4.41
CA ALA A 62 -5.10 3.04 -5.21
C ALA A 62 -5.01 4.32 -4.37
N ARG A 63 -5.65 4.31 -3.18
CA ARG A 63 -5.61 5.45 -2.25
C ARG A 63 -4.21 5.75 -1.73
N THR A 64 -3.37 4.73 -1.57
CA THR A 64 -1.97 4.91 -1.17
C THR A 64 -1.19 5.66 -2.25
N VAL A 65 -1.35 5.26 -3.51
CA VAL A 65 -0.75 5.95 -4.66
C VAL A 65 -1.23 7.38 -4.75
N ASP A 66 -2.54 7.61 -4.68
CA ASP A 66 -3.11 8.96 -4.72
C ASP A 66 -2.60 9.82 -3.56
N ARG A 67 -2.55 9.28 -2.33
CA ARG A 67 -2.04 10.00 -1.15
C ARG A 67 -0.60 10.48 -1.30
N ILE A 68 0.25 9.67 -1.94
CA ILE A 68 1.63 10.07 -2.22
C ILE A 68 1.64 11.23 -3.24
N ILE A 69 0.89 11.09 -4.33
CA ILE A 69 0.85 12.09 -5.40
C ILE A 69 0.25 13.42 -4.89
N ASP A 70 -0.83 13.36 -4.13
CA ASP A 70 -1.55 14.53 -3.62
C ASP A 70 -0.77 15.31 -2.55
N ALA A 71 0.30 14.74 -1.99
CA ALA A 71 1.20 15.45 -1.10
C ALA A 71 2.03 16.51 -1.84
N PHE A 72 2.16 16.39 -3.18
CA PHE A 72 2.96 17.30 -3.99
C PHE A 72 2.11 18.41 -4.60
N PRO A 73 2.69 19.60 -4.82
CA PRO A 73 2.04 20.70 -5.54
C PRO A 73 1.55 20.24 -6.92
N THR A 74 0.42 20.77 -7.37
CA THR A 74 -0.26 20.34 -8.62
C THR A 74 0.66 20.38 -9.84
N ASN A 75 1.54 21.37 -9.92
CA ASN A 75 2.51 21.52 -11.02
C ASN A 75 3.64 20.47 -11.01
N GLN A 76 3.79 19.69 -9.95
CA GLN A 76 4.78 18.61 -9.82
C GLN A 76 4.15 17.22 -9.96
N GLN A 77 2.83 17.09 -9.80
CA GLN A 77 2.15 15.80 -9.73
C GLN A 77 2.36 14.92 -10.98
N GLU A 78 2.44 15.50 -12.17
CA GLU A 78 2.69 14.74 -13.40
C GLU A 78 4.08 14.08 -13.39
N GLN A 79 5.09 14.83 -12.96
CA GLN A 79 6.44 14.30 -12.77
C GLN A 79 6.45 13.19 -11.71
N ILE A 80 5.82 13.42 -10.58
CA ILE A 80 5.74 12.44 -9.49
C ILE A 80 5.01 11.16 -9.91
N ARG A 81 3.93 11.24 -10.72
CA ARG A 81 3.26 10.07 -11.29
C ARG A 81 4.24 9.23 -12.13
N THR A 82 5.07 9.87 -12.91
CA THR A 82 6.06 9.19 -13.75
C THR A 82 7.13 8.52 -12.89
N GLN A 83 7.68 9.20 -11.91
CA GLN A 83 8.69 8.69 -10.99
C GLN A 83 8.13 7.55 -10.12
N LEU A 84 6.99 7.76 -9.49
CA LEU A 84 6.34 6.75 -8.66
C LEU A 84 5.93 5.53 -9.48
N GLY A 85 5.37 5.74 -10.68
CA GLY A 85 4.98 4.63 -11.58
C GLY A 85 6.15 3.75 -11.99
N SER A 86 7.38 4.28 -12.06
CA SER A 86 8.58 3.50 -12.39
C SER A 86 9.28 2.89 -11.17
N SER A 87 9.16 3.50 -9.99
CA SER A 87 9.90 3.09 -8.79
C SER A 87 9.10 2.22 -7.82
N ILE A 88 7.76 2.37 -7.75
CA ILE A 88 6.94 1.58 -6.84
C ILE A 88 6.89 0.11 -7.27
N LEU A 89 7.26 -0.79 -6.37
CA LEU A 89 7.28 -2.23 -6.63
C LEU A 89 6.01 -2.93 -6.13
N ALA A 90 5.53 -2.57 -4.96
CA ALA A 90 4.34 -3.17 -4.36
C ALA A 90 3.70 -2.23 -3.33
N VAL A 91 2.41 -2.43 -3.10
CA VAL A 91 1.68 -1.86 -1.96
C VAL A 91 0.99 -2.98 -1.20
N ILE A 92 1.26 -3.06 0.10
CA ILE A 92 0.62 -4.02 1.00
C ILE A 92 -0.22 -3.23 1.99
N SER A 93 -1.53 -3.27 1.85
CA SER A 93 -2.46 -2.63 2.76
C SER A 93 -3.00 -3.65 3.75
N GLN A 94 -3.02 -3.31 5.04
CA GLN A 94 -3.40 -4.19 6.13
C GLN A 94 -4.60 -3.65 6.89
N VAL A 95 -5.55 -4.53 7.21
CA VAL A 95 -6.65 -4.27 8.15
C VAL A 95 -6.63 -5.34 9.24
N LEU A 96 -6.63 -4.90 10.50
CA LEU A 96 -6.72 -5.79 11.66
C LEU A 96 -8.18 -5.95 12.09
N LEU A 97 -8.61 -7.22 12.24
CA LEU A 97 -9.95 -7.57 12.70
C LEU A 97 -9.87 -8.39 14.01
N VAL A 98 -10.93 -8.34 14.79
CA VAL A 98 -11.08 -9.24 15.94
C VAL A 98 -11.39 -10.65 15.43
N ARG A 99 -10.82 -11.66 16.05
CA ARG A 99 -11.15 -13.06 15.70
C ARG A 99 -12.56 -13.40 16.14
N ALA A 100 -13.32 -14.10 15.28
CA ALA A 100 -14.68 -14.54 15.61
C ALA A 100 -14.68 -15.58 16.75
N VAL A 101 -13.63 -16.38 16.86
CA VAL A 101 -13.46 -17.40 17.90
C VAL A 101 -12.08 -17.26 18.53
N GLY A 102 -12.03 -17.35 19.87
CA GLY A 102 -10.81 -17.22 20.67
C GLY A 102 -10.46 -15.76 20.98
N LYS A 103 -9.19 -15.51 21.34
CA LYS A 103 -8.65 -14.19 21.67
C LYS A 103 -7.71 -13.69 20.57
N GLY A 104 -7.55 -12.38 20.49
CA GLY A 104 -6.57 -11.73 19.62
C GLY A 104 -7.18 -11.21 18.31
N ARG A 105 -6.29 -10.87 17.36
CA ARG A 105 -6.65 -10.27 16.09
C ARG A 105 -6.12 -11.09 14.92
N ILE A 106 -6.70 -10.87 13.75
CA ILE A 106 -6.27 -11.45 12.48
C ILE A 106 -6.16 -10.34 11.44
N ALA A 107 -5.16 -10.41 10.57
CA ALA A 107 -4.97 -9.43 9.53
C ALA A 107 -5.61 -9.89 8.21
N ALA A 108 -6.32 -8.97 7.55
CA ALA A 108 -6.68 -9.05 6.14
C ALA A 108 -5.76 -8.13 5.34
N PHE A 109 -5.37 -8.56 4.14
CA PHE A 109 -4.43 -7.82 3.30
C PHE A 109 -5.01 -7.55 1.92
N GLU A 110 -4.76 -6.35 1.39
CA GLU A 110 -4.73 -6.09 -0.03
C GLU A 110 -3.27 -6.08 -0.48
N ILE A 111 -2.98 -6.75 -1.58
CA ILE A 111 -1.64 -6.84 -2.15
C ILE A 111 -1.69 -6.42 -3.60
N MET A 112 -0.99 -5.35 -3.93
CA MET A 112 -0.72 -4.88 -5.27
C MET A 112 0.74 -5.12 -5.59
N VAL A 113 1.03 -5.75 -6.73
CA VAL A 113 2.38 -5.83 -7.32
C VAL A 113 2.37 -5.01 -8.59
N THR A 114 3.34 -4.12 -8.75
CA THR A 114 3.35 -3.21 -9.88
C THR A 114 3.69 -3.94 -11.17
N THR A 115 2.72 -4.00 -12.07
CA THR A 115 2.86 -4.51 -13.43
C THR A 115 2.96 -3.34 -14.42
N PRO A 116 3.39 -3.55 -15.68
CA PRO A 116 3.35 -2.51 -16.70
C PRO A 116 1.97 -1.84 -16.87
N SER A 117 0.88 -2.59 -16.68
CA SER A 117 -0.49 -2.03 -16.66
C SER A 117 -0.66 -1.02 -15.53
N ILE A 118 -0.30 -1.41 -14.30
CA ILE A 118 -0.42 -0.52 -13.12
C ILE A 118 0.48 0.71 -13.26
N GLN A 119 1.70 0.56 -13.78
CA GLN A 119 2.58 1.69 -14.09
C GLN A 119 1.91 2.70 -15.01
N ASN A 120 1.26 2.24 -16.07
CA ASN A 120 0.54 3.10 -17.00
C ASN A 120 -0.66 3.78 -16.33
N LEU A 121 -1.43 3.05 -15.51
CA LEU A 121 -2.56 3.62 -14.78
C LEU A 121 -2.12 4.75 -13.84
N ILE A 122 -0.99 4.61 -13.16
CA ILE A 122 -0.42 5.66 -12.30
C ILE A 122 -0.02 6.88 -13.13
N ARG A 123 0.72 6.69 -14.23
CA ARG A 123 1.17 7.77 -15.12
C ARG A 123 0.00 8.54 -15.75
N GLU A 124 -1.05 7.82 -16.15
CA GLU A 124 -2.22 8.40 -16.80
C GLU A 124 -3.27 8.97 -15.83
N ALA A 125 -2.98 9.04 -14.53
CA ALA A 125 -3.93 9.46 -13.48
C ALA A 125 -5.23 8.62 -13.44
N LYS A 126 -5.14 7.32 -13.77
CA LYS A 126 -6.26 6.37 -13.79
C LYS A 126 -6.20 5.38 -12.62
N THR A 127 -5.74 5.83 -11.46
CA THR A 127 -5.54 5.02 -10.24
C THR A 127 -6.79 4.29 -9.79
N TYR A 128 -7.99 4.85 -10.08
CA TYR A 128 -9.29 4.22 -9.80
C TYR A 128 -9.46 2.85 -10.47
N ARG A 129 -8.68 2.52 -11.52
CA ARG A 129 -8.72 1.22 -12.21
C ARG A 129 -7.78 0.18 -11.59
N ILE A 130 -6.90 0.56 -10.68
CA ILE A 130 -5.90 -0.34 -10.05
C ILE A 130 -6.60 -1.56 -9.40
N THR A 131 -7.74 -1.35 -8.74
CA THR A 131 -8.49 -2.46 -8.10
C THR A 131 -8.87 -3.54 -9.11
N SER A 132 -9.25 -3.19 -10.35
CA SER A 132 -9.56 -4.16 -11.41
C SER A 132 -8.32 -4.97 -11.81
N ASP A 133 -7.15 -4.32 -11.90
CA ASP A 133 -5.89 -5.01 -12.21
C ASP A 133 -5.49 -5.95 -11.06
N ILE A 134 -5.71 -5.55 -9.79
CA ILE A 134 -5.47 -6.41 -8.63
C ILE A 134 -6.39 -7.66 -8.68
N GLN A 135 -7.66 -7.50 -9.04
CA GLN A 135 -8.63 -8.61 -9.14
C GLN A 135 -8.20 -9.69 -10.14
N THR A 136 -7.60 -9.27 -11.25
CA THR A 136 -7.13 -10.19 -12.33
C THR A 136 -5.68 -10.60 -12.16
N GLY A 137 -4.98 -10.00 -11.19
CA GLY A 137 -3.54 -10.13 -10.99
C GLY A 137 -3.10 -11.30 -10.10
N ALA A 138 -3.95 -12.31 -9.84
CA ALA A 138 -3.64 -13.43 -8.94
C ALA A 138 -2.33 -14.16 -9.31
N LYS A 139 -1.99 -14.27 -10.60
CA LYS A 139 -0.73 -14.88 -11.06
C LYS A 139 0.53 -14.14 -10.60
N TYR A 140 0.41 -12.88 -10.22
CA TYR A 140 1.49 -12.06 -9.66
C TYR A 140 1.46 -12.01 -8.13
N GLY A 141 0.58 -12.78 -7.48
CA GLY A 141 0.38 -12.76 -6.02
C GLY A 141 -0.52 -11.62 -5.54
N MET A 142 -1.19 -10.90 -6.45
CA MET A 142 -2.10 -9.83 -6.08
C MET A 142 -3.39 -10.36 -5.46
N LYS A 143 -3.97 -9.56 -4.57
CA LYS A 143 -5.21 -9.89 -3.88
C LYS A 143 -5.91 -8.64 -3.40
N THR A 144 -7.22 -8.52 -3.66
CA THR A 144 -8.02 -7.42 -3.10
C THR A 144 -8.31 -7.62 -1.62
N LEU A 145 -8.58 -6.53 -0.90
CA LEU A 145 -9.00 -6.61 0.50
C LEU A 145 -10.26 -7.46 0.67
N ASP A 146 -11.25 -7.27 -0.21
CA ASP A 146 -12.54 -7.99 -0.15
C ASP A 146 -12.36 -9.50 -0.36
N ALA A 147 -11.47 -9.92 -1.26
CA ALA A 147 -11.12 -11.32 -1.43
C ALA A 147 -10.43 -11.91 -0.19
N SER A 148 -9.57 -11.12 0.48
CA SER A 148 -8.94 -11.50 1.73
C SER A 148 -9.95 -11.66 2.86
N LEU A 149 -10.85 -10.69 3.02
CA LEU A 149 -11.92 -10.71 4.01
C LEU A 149 -12.87 -11.89 3.80
N LEU A 150 -13.31 -12.11 2.55
CA LEU A 150 -14.19 -13.23 2.20
C LEU A 150 -13.55 -14.58 2.52
N GLN A 151 -12.26 -14.74 2.25
CA GLN A 151 -11.52 -15.95 2.62
C GLN A 151 -11.45 -16.17 4.13
N LEU A 152 -11.24 -15.11 4.93
CA LEU A 152 -11.23 -15.20 6.40
C LEU A 152 -12.61 -15.55 6.95
N TYR A 153 -13.67 -14.97 6.40
CA TYR A 153 -15.05 -15.28 6.77
C TYR A 153 -15.39 -16.74 6.50
N LYS A 154 -15.09 -17.25 5.30
CA LYS A 154 -15.32 -18.66 4.94
C LYS A 154 -14.59 -19.66 5.86
N LYS A 155 -13.44 -19.25 6.39
CA LYS A 155 -12.68 -20.02 7.39
C LYS A 155 -13.23 -19.88 8.81
N GLY A 156 -14.30 -19.13 9.03
CA GLY A 156 -14.86 -18.86 10.36
C GLY A 156 -13.95 -17.99 11.26
N MET A 157 -13.00 -17.28 10.68
CA MET A 157 -12.02 -16.49 11.44
C MET A 157 -12.51 -15.10 11.80
N ILE A 158 -13.47 -14.54 11.04
CA ILE A 158 -14.11 -13.23 11.28
C ILE A 158 -15.62 -13.39 11.18
N THR A 159 -16.36 -12.43 11.77
CA THR A 159 -17.83 -12.41 11.70
C THR A 159 -18.33 -11.84 10.38
N TYR A 160 -19.59 -12.11 10.04
CA TYR A 160 -20.25 -11.50 8.87
C TYR A 160 -20.33 -9.97 9.00
N GLY A 161 -20.57 -9.46 10.22
CA GLY A 161 -20.57 -8.02 10.49
C GLY A 161 -19.21 -7.38 10.20
N ASP A 162 -18.13 -8.02 10.64
CA ASP A 162 -16.75 -7.53 10.37
C ASP A 162 -16.43 -7.56 8.88
N LEU A 163 -16.83 -8.61 8.17
CA LEU A 163 -16.66 -8.73 6.73
C LEU A 163 -17.28 -7.51 6.02
N LEU A 164 -18.56 -7.23 6.26
CA LEU A 164 -19.28 -6.14 5.57
C LEU A 164 -18.77 -4.74 5.99
N THR A 165 -18.45 -4.55 7.26
CA THR A 165 -17.96 -3.26 7.78
C THR A 165 -16.60 -2.86 7.19
N LYS A 166 -15.75 -3.85 6.86
CA LYS A 166 -14.39 -3.62 6.36
C LYS A 166 -14.26 -3.80 4.86
N ALA A 167 -15.25 -4.37 4.18
CA ALA A 167 -15.25 -4.51 2.72
C ALA A 167 -15.22 -3.13 2.04
N GLN A 168 -14.49 -3.04 0.93
CA GLN A 168 -14.47 -1.87 0.06
C GLN A 168 -15.73 -1.80 -0.81
N ASP A 169 -16.26 -2.96 -1.24
CA ASP A 169 -17.51 -3.11 -1.98
C ASP A 169 -18.37 -4.21 -1.33
N PRO A 170 -19.16 -3.87 -0.30
CA PRO A 170 -20.01 -4.82 0.40
C PRO A 170 -21.05 -5.50 -0.51
N ASP A 171 -21.59 -4.78 -1.51
CA ASP A 171 -22.62 -5.32 -2.39
C ASP A 171 -22.08 -6.46 -3.26
N THR A 172 -20.89 -6.27 -3.81
CA THR A 172 -20.19 -7.33 -4.56
C THR A 172 -19.86 -8.53 -3.66
N VAL A 173 -19.47 -8.31 -2.41
CA VAL A 173 -19.20 -9.39 -1.44
C VAL A 173 -20.47 -10.19 -1.14
N ILE A 174 -21.60 -9.51 -0.89
CA ILE A 174 -22.90 -10.16 -0.64
C ILE A 174 -23.34 -10.99 -1.86
N ALA A 175 -23.21 -10.43 -3.07
CA ALA A 175 -23.56 -11.12 -4.30
C ALA A 175 -22.76 -12.44 -4.46
N LYS A 176 -21.43 -12.38 -4.20
CA LYS A 176 -20.58 -13.57 -4.26
C LYS A 176 -20.99 -14.65 -3.24
N LEU A 177 -21.33 -14.25 -2.01
CA LEU A 177 -21.79 -15.20 -0.99
C LEU A 177 -23.12 -15.89 -1.38
N LYS A 178 -24.07 -15.16 -1.97
CA LYS A 178 -25.33 -15.71 -2.44
C LYS A 178 -25.15 -16.72 -3.57
N LEU A 179 -24.27 -16.44 -4.53
CA LEU A 179 -23.96 -17.33 -5.65
C LEU A 179 -23.30 -18.64 -5.22
N GLU A 180 -22.54 -18.64 -4.12
CA GLU A 180 -21.89 -19.86 -3.61
C GLU A 180 -22.78 -20.67 -2.67
N SER A 181 -23.91 -20.09 -2.22
CA SER A 181 -24.88 -20.76 -1.33
C SER A 181 -26.04 -21.41 -2.11
N ALA A 182 -26.10 -21.17 -3.42
CA ALA A 182 -27.07 -21.71 -4.36
C ALA A 182 -26.52 -22.95 -5.07
#